data_4aec6eea606be72e411efa3ae0445b83
#
_entry.id   4aec6eea606be72e411efa3ae0445b83
#
_cell.length_a   1.000
_cell.length_b   1.000
_cell.length_c   1.000
_cell.angle_alpha   90.00
_cell.angle_beta   90.00
_cell.angle_gamma   90.00
#
_symmetry.space_group_name_H-M   'P 1'
#
loop_
_entity.id
_entity.type
_entity.pdbx_description
1 polymer ?
#
loop_
_entity_poly.entity_id
_entity_poly.type
_entity_poly.pdbx_seq_one_letter_code
_entity_poly.pdbx_strand_id
1 'polypeptide(L)'
;MKKLLTLLLATAILLPCLFCACQTKTPEETTPQETTPGQTTPVETTTPDDTPNTPPKPQPLTLSTVKVTNGNDITEAYAAAELLAYLSKKGITLAEDGFPIHVSIDSSLEENSFIIEASLEEESLGMTIRGGDRRGVLYGVYQFLEKYAGFRYYTADLETYTNDDVVIPDGVVLEHTPAIGSRRLTWYTVYDSMEWAAKNGVNFGIGLPELLGGQSLNYGNLFVHTIAPLVGTKYPYPTYATNPCLTDPDNFNTVLANLRKELEANPNLNIVSVSQTDYEQSCYCPNCAKIAEEEGGYSGVWITFVNKIAEELTKDYPNLIIDTLAYKNTQKAPKSIKPHQNVCVRLCSITCCFTHAINDPNCTKNKQFCEDLVAWGKICNNIHIWDYTTNFHYYISTFANLDVIRANMRFFAENNVVSMFPQGNSQGASGEFGELRTYLLCKLMLDPYMTEEEYYNHMDEFLKAYYGDGWMYIRQFIDKTTELAANGGYKVNSDETEGAAVCGQGIYDHPLTVITKQEYLDNEELFDELWTKAELLAGDRVEYVKRSKMQWRLTKLYLHPNAEEAQQLIDDAKAAGVVWKEGLPNVQSSSDLSKSPYYWSYGK
;
A
#
# COMPACT_ATOMS: atom_id res chain seq x y z
N MET A 1 16.78 62.87 11.98
CA MET A 1 16.81 64.01 11.03
C MET A 1 16.27 63.50 9.70
N LYS A 2 15.16 64.11 9.31
CA LYS A 2 14.64 64.43 7.97
C LYS A 2 14.47 63.25 7.01
N LYS A 3 13.19 62.78 6.73
CA LYS A 3 12.21 63.39 5.80
C LYS A 3 12.54 63.02 4.35
N LEU A 4 11.67 62.61 3.44
CA LEU A 4 10.26 62.88 3.07
C LEU A 4 9.90 61.84 1.96
N LEU A 5 8.80 61.08 1.93
CA LEU A 5 7.48 61.46 1.37
C LEU A 5 7.51 61.72 -0.13
N THR A 6 6.74 60.97 -0.92
CA THR A 6 5.74 61.30 -1.92
C THR A 6 5.37 60.03 -2.71
N LEU A 7 4.22 59.44 -2.70
CA LEU A 7 2.81 59.72 -3.00
C LEU A 7 2.50 59.83 -4.52
N LEU A 8 1.50 59.05 -4.95
CA LEU A 8 0.60 59.17 -6.12
C LEU A 8 1.13 58.60 -7.45
N LEU A 9 0.40 57.95 -8.29
CA LEU A 9 -1.04 57.84 -8.62
C LEU A 9 -1.30 56.59 -9.45
N ALA A 10 -2.51 56.06 -9.34
CA ALA A 10 -3.10 55.01 -10.15
C ALA A 10 -3.31 55.41 -11.61
N THR A 11 -3.19 54.47 -12.54
CA THR A 11 -4.09 54.40 -13.72
C THR A 11 -4.16 52.96 -14.24
N ALA A 12 -5.37 52.46 -14.33
CA ALA A 12 -5.76 51.24 -15.00
C ALA A 12 -5.68 51.40 -16.52
N ILE A 13 -5.15 50.39 -17.22
CA ILE A 13 -5.48 50.15 -18.64
C ILE A 13 -5.57 48.64 -18.87
N LEU A 14 -6.68 48.27 -19.51
CA LEU A 14 -7.13 46.95 -19.92
C LEU A 14 -6.39 46.42 -21.17
N LEU A 15 -6.07 45.11 -21.16
CA LEU A 15 -6.08 44.09 -22.24
C LEU A 15 -5.31 44.37 -23.57
N PRO A 16 -4.93 43.36 -24.37
CA PRO A 16 -5.44 42.00 -24.46
C PRO A 16 -4.37 40.84 -24.56
N CYS A 17 -4.88 39.61 -24.49
CA CYS A 17 -4.29 38.33 -24.78
C CYS A 17 -3.55 38.23 -26.12
N LEU A 18 -2.40 37.58 -26.14
CA LEU A 18 -1.82 37.00 -27.35
C LEU A 18 -1.43 35.54 -27.09
N PHE A 19 -2.25 34.68 -27.64
CA PHE A 19 -1.93 33.27 -27.88
C PHE A 19 -0.78 33.17 -28.87
N CYS A 20 0.26 32.39 -28.55
CA CYS A 20 1.26 31.92 -29.49
C CYS A 20 1.05 30.42 -29.68
N ALA A 21 0.35 30.05 -30.75
CA ALA A 21 0.21 28.68 -31.21
C ALA A 21 1.35 28.36 -32.18
N CYS A 22 2.10 27.31 -31.90
CA CYS A 22 3.03 26.68 -32.85
C CYS A 22 2.22 25.81 -33.82
N GLN A 23 2.29 26.15 -35.11
CA GLN A 23 1.69 25.41 -36.22
C GLN A 23 2.60 24.24 -36.63
N THR A 24 2.05 23.03 -36.67
CA THR A 24 2.56 21.93 -37.47
C THR A 24 1.75 21.83 -38.75
N LYS A 25 2.47 21.77 -39.89
CA LYS A 25 1.92 21.68 -41.25
C LYS A 25 1.36 20.28 -41.53
N THR A 26 0.14 20.20 -42.04
CA THR A 26 -0.43 19.08 -42.80
C THR A 26 -0.58 19.44 -44.26
N PRO A 27 -0.48 18.47 -45.22
CA PRO A 27 -0.54 18.72 -46.66
C PRO A 27 -1.96 18.90 -47.18
N GLU A 28 -2.07 19.69 -48.21
CA GLU A 28 -3.26 20.04 -48.98
C GLU A 28 -3.98 18.83 -49.61
N GLU A 29 -5.28 18.76 -49.42
CA GLU A 29 -6.18 17.99 -50.30
C GLU A 29 -7.05 18.95 -51.14
N THR A 30 -7.01 18.72 -52.45
CA THR A 30 -7.71 19.49 -53.49
C THR A 30 -9.19 19.09 -53.56
N THR A 31 -10.06 20.07 -53.47
CA THR A 31 -11.49 20.00 -53.79
C THR A 31 -11.76 20.14 -55.30
N PRO A 32 -12.72 19.43 -55.88
CA PRO A 32 -13.41 19.84 -57.09
C PRO A 32 -14.85 20.28 -56.84
N GLN A 33 -15.25 21.26 -57.64
CA GLN A 33 -16.45 22.08 -57.70
C GLN A 33 -17.78 21.32 -57.77
N GLU A 34 -18.79 21.98 -57.15
CA GLU A 34 -20.24 21.76 -57.33
C GLU A 34 -20.74 21.99 -58.76
N THR A 35 -21.61 21.09 -59.19
CA THR A 35 -22.65 21.40 -60.21
C THR A 35 -23.98 20.79 -59.81
N THR A 36 -24.96 21.61 -59.53
CA THR A 36 -26.40 21.28 -59.50
C THR A 36 -26.95 21.37 -60.92
N PRO A 37 -27.84 20.47 -61.42
CA PRO A 37 -29.26 20.60 -61.15
C PRO A 37 -30.09 19.30 -61.29
N GLY A 38 -31.34 19.34 -60.87
CA GLY A 38 -32.43 18.49 -61.37
C GLY A 38 -33.21 17.72 -60.35
N GLN A 39 -34.36 18.27 -59.95
CA GLN A 39 -35.43 17.56 -59.27
C GLN A 39 -35.94 16.38 -60.12
N THR A 40 -35.92 15.20 -59.51
CA THR A 40 -36.85 14.11 -59.89
C THR A 40 -37.27 13.37 -58.60
N THR A 41 -38.55 13.28 -58.40
CA THR A 41 -39.24 12.56 -57.33
C THR A 41 -38.78 11.09 -57.24
N PRO A 42 -38.44 10.56 -56.05
CA PRO A 42 -38.16 9.13 -55.93
C PRO A 42 -39.44 8.31 -55.76
N VAL A 43 -39.54 7.28 -56.56
CA VAL A 43 -40.43 6.16 -56.35
C VAL A 43 -39.96 5.39 -55.11
N GLU A 44 -40.83 5.17 -54.13
CA GLU A 44 -40.62 4.27 -53.00
C GLU A 44 -40.43 2.85 -53.49
N THR A 45 -39.22 2.37 -53.52
CA THR A 45 -38.93 0.93 -53.51
C THR A 45 -38.66 0.50 -52.08
N THR A 46 -39.63 -0.16 -51.46
CA THR A 46 -39.46 -0.90 -50.22
C THR A 46 -38.53 -2.06 -50.45
N THR A 47 -37.26 -1.91 -50.10
CA THR A 47 -36.36 -3.04 -49.88
C THR A 47 -36.67 -3.62 -48.50
N PRO A 48 -36.76 -4.95 -48.32
CA PRO A 48 -36.86 -5.55 -47.00
C PRO A 48 -35.56 -5.24 -46.21
N ASP A 49 -35.75 -4.73 -45.02
CA ASP A 49 -34.65 -4.49 -44.05
C ASP A 49 -34.22 -5.85 -43.49
N ASP A 50 -33.26 -6.51 -44.12
CA ASP A 50 -32.56 -7.69 -43.62
C ASP A 50 -31.50 -7.27 -42.59
N THR A 51 -31.87 -6.53 -41.56
CA THR A 51 -31.09 -6.46 -40.33
C THR A 51 -31.27 -7.80 -39.61
N PRO A 52 -30.17 -8.51 -39.28
CA PRO A 52 -30.26 -9.70 -38.45
C PRO A 52 -30.97 -9.30 -37.15
N ASN A 53 -32.05 -9.98 -36.84
CA ASN A 53 -32.81 -9.81 -35.60
C ASN A 53 -31.94 -10.33 -34.45
N THR A 54 -30.94 -9.52 -34.01
CA THR A 54 -30.17 -9.81 -32.80
C THR A 54 -31.18 -9.74 -31.64
N PRO A 55 -31.38 -10.80 -30.89
CA PRO A 55 -32.27 -10.75 -29.74
C PRO A 55 -31.86 -9.62 -28.81
N PRO A 56 -32.79 -8.87 -28.22
CA PRO A 56 -32.48 -7.82 -27.28
C PRO A 56 -31.65 -8.42 -26.14
N LYS A 57 -30.56 -7.74 -25.74
CA LYS A 57 -29.78 -8.18 -24.58
C LYS A 57 -30.66 -8.33 -23.36
N PRO A 58 -30.46 -9.39 -22.56
CA PRO A 58 -31.18 -9.56 -21.31
C PRO A 58 -31.10 -8.31 -20.43
N GLN A 59 -32.19 -7.99 -19.74
CA GLN A 59 -32.19 -6.87 -18.78
C GLN A 59 -31.48 -7.29 -17.50
N PRO A 60 -30.77 -6.37 -16.81
CA PRO A 60 -30.15 -6.67 -15.53
C PRO A 60 -31.17 -7.24 -14.52
N LEU A 61 -30.72 -8.22 -13.73
CA LEU A 61 -31.57 -8.93 -12.75
C LEU A 61 -31.35 -8.37 -11.35
N THR A 62 -32.41 -7.94 -10.67
CA THR A 62 -32.39 -7.64 -9.25
C THR A 62 -32.52 -8.94 -8.44
N LEU A 63 -31.51 -9.22 -7.58
CA LEU A 63 -31.53 -10.43 -6.74
C LEU A 63 -32.58 -10.32 -5.61
N SER A 64 -33.37 -11.36 -5.45
CA SER A 64 -34.29 -11.53 -4.31
C SER A 64 -34.08 -12.86 -3.59
N THR A 65 -33.83 -13.91 -4.36
CA THR A 65 -33.51 -15.24 -3.84
C THR A 65 -32.32 -15.82 -4.61
N VAL A 66 -31.51 -16.64 -3.96
CA VAL A 66 -30.32 -17.27 -4.55
C VAL A 66 -30.25 -18.76 -4.19
N LYS A 67 -29.65 -19.55 -5.08
CA LYS A 67 -29.20 -20.92 -4.80
C LYS A 67 -27.70 -20.97 -4.94
N VAL A 68 -26.98 -20.98 -3.83
CA VAL A 68 -25.49 -20.96 -3.81
C VAL A 68 -24.96 -22.39 -3.73
N THR A 69 -24.02 -22.72 -4.59
CA THR A 69 -23.30 -24.01 -4.63
C THR A 69 -21.80 -23.74 -4.71
N ASN A 70 -20.97 -24.71 -4.32
CA ASN A 70 -19.51 -24.61 -4.36
C ASN A 70 -18.87 -25.93 -4.81
N GLY A 71 -17.57 -25.87 -5.15
CA GLY A 71 -16.74 -27.03 -5.38
C GLY A 71 -16.41 -27.82 -4.10
N ASN A 72 -15.33 -28.57 -4.10
CA ASN A 72 -14.98 -29.50 -3.01
C ASN A 72 -13.92 -28.96 -2.05
N ASP A 73 -13.33 -27.79 -2.32
CA ASP A 73 -12.29 -27.20 -1.45
C ASP A 73 -12.94 -26.51 -0.23
N ILE A 74 -12.24 -26.55 0.90
CA ILE A 74 -12.72 -25.93 2.14
C ILE A 74 -12.90 -24.42 2.01
N THR A 75 -12.07 -23.75 1.21
CA THR A 75 -12.16 -22.31 0.96
C THR A 75 -13.35 -21.98 0.06
N GLU A 76 -13.66 -22.81 -0.94
CA GLU A 76 -14.87 -22.65 -1.77
C GLU A 76 -16.14 -22.71 -0.93
N ALA A 77 -16.21 -23.69 -0.01
CA ALA A 77 -17.34 -23.81 0.91
C ALA A 77 -17.46 -22.60 1.86
N TYR A 78 -16.34 -22.12 2.36
CA TYR A 78 -16.30 -20.91 3.21
C TYR A 78 -16.72 -19.66 2.41
N ALA A 79 -16.19 -19.47 1.22
CA ALA A 79 -16.52 -18.33 0.35
C ALA A 79 -18.02 -18.30 -0.03
N ALA A 80 -18.59 -19.47 -0.33
CA ALA A 80 -20.03 -19.61 -0.59
C ALA A 80 -20.87 -19.29 0.65
N ALA A 81 -20.45 -19.71 1.84
CA ALA A 81 -21.12 -19.40 3.09
C ALA A 81 -21.04 -17.90 3.42
N GLU A 82 -19.88 -17.25 3.22
CA GLU A 82 -19.72 -15.81 3.37
C GLU A 82 -20.62 -15.05 2.40
N LEU A 83 -20.60 -15.42 1.11
CA LEU A 83 -21.50 -14.81 0.11
C LEU A 83 -22.97 -14.84 0.58
N LEU A 84 -23.44 -16.00 0.99
CA LEU A 84 -24.83 -16.16 1.46
C LEU A 84 -25.10 -15.36 2.74
N ALA A 85 -24.18 -15.36 3.71
CA ALA A 85 -24.32 -14.61 4.95
C ALA A 85 -24.44 -13.10 4.69
N TYR A 86 -23.62 -12.55 3.79
CA TYR A 86 -23.67 -11.13 3.43
C TYR A 86 -24.90 -10.79 2.58
N LEU A 87 -25.29 -11.60 1.60
CA LEU A 87 -26.52 -11.40 0.84
C LEU A 87 -27.76 -11.46 1.74
N SER A 88 -27.74 -12.30 2.78
CA SER A 88 -28.83 -12.36 3.77
C SER A 88 -28.98 -11.07 4.57
N LYS A 89 -27.90 -10.32 4.85
CA LYS A 89 -27.97 -8.97 5.47
C LYS A 89 -28.71 -7.97 4.57
N LYS A 90 -28.72 -8.20 3.26
CA LYS A 90 -29.46 -7.42 2.25
C LYS A 90 -30.90 -7.91 2.05
N GLY A 91 -31.36 -8.91 2.81
CA GLY A 91 -32.69 -9.50 2.66
C GLY A 91 -32.81 -10.50 1.52
N ILE A 92 -31.72 -10.86 0.84
CA ILE A 92 -31.70 -11.88 -0.21
C ILE A 92 -31.61 -13.25 0.47
N THR A 93 -32.58 -14.13 0.19
CA THR A 93 -32.74 -15.41 0.91
C THR A 93 -32.35 -16.61 0.05
N LEU A 94 -31.94 -17.70 0.72
CA LEU A 94 -31.69 -18.98 0.06
C LEU A 94 -33.02 -19.63 -0.36
N ALA A 95 -33.12 -20.06 -1.62
CA ALA A 95 -34.29 -20.81 -2.14
C ALA A 95 -33.82 -21.85 -3.18
N GLU A 96 -34.52 -22.97 -3.28
CA GLU A 96 -34.18 -24.02 -4.24
C GLU A 96 -34.36 -23.58 -5.71
N ASP A 97 -35.31 -22.69 -5.97
CA ASP A 97 -35.59 -22.03 -7.24
C ASP A 97 -34.96 -20.62 -7.35
N GLY A 98 -34.10 -20.26 -6.41
CA GLY A 98 -33.38 -18.98 -6.43
C GLY A 98 -32.35 -18.89 -7.56
N PHE A 99 -31.92 -17.66 -7.87
CA PHE A 99 -30.87 -17.41 -8.89
C PHE A 99 -29.61 -18.23 -8.59
N PRO A 100 -29.19 -19.12 -9.53
CA PRO A 100 -28.03 -20.00 -9.28
C PRO A 100 -26.73 -19.23 -9.22
N ILE A 101 -25.93 -19.44 -8.16
CA ILE A 101 -24.58 -18.94 -8.04
C ILE A 101 -23.65 -20.11 -7.71
N HIS A 102 -22.57 -20.27 -8.49
CA HIS A 102 -21.57 -21.30 -8.25
C HIS A 102 -20.21 -20.68 -7.95
N VAL A 103 -19.59 -21.10 -6.84
CA VAL A 103 -18.27 -20.62 -6.36
C VAL A 103 -17.26 -21.74 -6.50
N SER A 104 -16.17 -21.52 -7.25
CA SER A 104 -15.19 -22.58 -7.52
C SER A 104 -13.79 -22.07 -7.80
N ILE A 105 -12.79 -22.94 -7.59
CA ILE A 105 -11.42 -22.76 -8.06
C ILE A 105 -11.34 -23.20 -9.53
N ASP A 106 -10.71 -22.38 -10.35
CA ASP A 106 -10.38 -22.67 -11.75
C ASP A 106 -8.88 -22.47 -11.96
N SER A 107 -8.11 -23.54 -11.85
CA SER A 107 -6.64 -23.52 -11.97
C SER A 107 -6.11 -23.14 -13.36
N SER A 108 -6.98 -22.85 -14.33
CA SER A 108 -6.59 -22.25 -15.61
C SER A 108 -6.38 -20.74 -15.53
N LEU A 109 -6.91 -20.10 -14.47
CA LEU A 109 -6.68 -18.70 -14.16
C LEU A 109 -5.36 -18.51 -13.38
N GLU A 110 -4.82 -17.31 -13.40
CA GLU A 110 -3.63 -16.98 -12.62
C GLU A 110 -3.91 -17.01 -11.11
N GLU A 111 -2.91 -17.30 -10.29
CA GLU A 111 -3.03 -17.24 -8.82
C GLU A 111 -3.49 -15.84 -8.37
N ASN A 112 -4.34 -15.81 -7.34
CA ASN A 112 -4.97 -14.60 -6.79
C ASN A 112 -5.94 -13.88 -7.75
N SER A 113 -6.07 -14.30 -9.00
CA SER A 113 -7.05 -13.72 -9.92
C SER A 113 -8.44 -14.31 -9.72
N PHE A 114 -9.44 -13.60 -10.22
CA PHE A 114 -10.81 -14.12 -10.29
C PHE A 114 -11.54 -13.55 -11.51
N ILE A 115 -12.60 -14.28 -11.92
CA ILE A 115 -13.58 -13.82 -12.89
C ILE A 115 -14.99 -14.17 -12.39
N ILE A 116 -15.91 -13.23 -12.55
CA ILE A 116 -17.33 -13.39 -12.25
C ILE A 116 -18.10 -13.19 -13.56
N GLU A 117 -18.83 -14.21 -13.95
CA GLU A 117 -19.65 -14.20 -15.16
C GLU A 117 -21.08 -14.56 -14.83
N ALA A 118 -22.03 -13.86 -15.43
CA ALA A 118 -23.45 -14.16 -15.30
C ALA A 118 -24.08 -14.35 -16.68
N SER A 119 -25.00 -15.29 -16.79
CA SER A 119 -25.92 -15.41 -17.90
C SER A 119 -27.35 -15.19 -17.42
N LEU A 120 -28.06 -14.30 -18.07
CA LEU A 120 -29.47 -14.03 -17.81
C LEU A 120 -30.40 -14.65 -18.86
N GLU A 121 -29.87 -15.48 -19.77
CA GLU A 121 -30.61 -16.27 -20.71
C GLU A 121 -31.27 -17.48 -20.00
N GLU A 122 -32.50 -17.82 -20.33
CA GLU A 122 -33.31 -18.85 -19.65
C GLU A 122 -32.60 -20.23 -19.61
N GLU A 123 -31.91 -20.60 -20.69
CA GLU A 123 -31.24 -21.92 -20.82
C GLU A 123 -29.94 -22.01 -20.03
N SER A 124 -29.32 -20.87 -19.69
CA SER A 124 -28.01 -20.77 -19.00
C SER A 124 -28.05 -19.84 -17.78
N LEU A 125 -29.24 -19.60 -17.24
CA LEU A 125 -29.43 -18.67 -16.13
C LEU A 125 -28.55 -19.01 -14.92
N GLY A 126 -27.76 -18.06 -14.49
CA GLY A 126 -26.91 -18.19 -13.31
C GLY A 126 -25.64 -17.32 -13.34
N MET A 127 -24.89 -17.38 -12.26
CA MET A 127 -23.61 -16.69 -12.11
C MET A 127 -22.55 -17.64 -11.59
N THR A 128 -21.32 -17.51 -12.10
CA THR A 128 -20.14 -18.21 -11.58
C THR A 128 -19.17 -17.20 -11.00
N ILE A 129 -18.60 -17.53 -9.84
CA ILE A 129 -17.46 -16.84 -9.22
C ILE A 129 -16.29 -17.82 -9.23
N ARG A 130 -15.32 -17.61 -10.12
CA ARG A 130 -14.17 -18.50 -10.28
C ARG A 130 -12.88 -17.78 -9.89
N GLY A 131 -12.08 -18.41 -9.03
CA GLY A 131 -10.75 -17.89 -8.65
C GLY A 131 -9.66 -18.81 -9.13
N GLY A 132 -8.48 -18.29 -9.50
CA GLY A 132 -7.32 -19.08 -9.94
C GLY A 132 -6.76 -19.98 -8.83
N ASP A 133 -6.99 -19.62 -7.60
CA ASP A 133 -6.65 -20.37 -6.40
C ASP A 133 -7.65 -20.07 -5.27
N ARG A 134 -7.39 -20.60 -4.06
CA ARG A 134 -8.20 -20.35 -2.86
C ARG A 134 -8.38 -18.85 -2.57
N ARG A 135 -7.31 -18.05 -2.73
CA ARG A 135 -7.33 -16.60 -2.50
C ARG A 135 -8.17 -15.88 -3.53
N GLY A 136 -8.00 -16.24 -4.81
CA GLY A 136 -8.80 -15.69 -5.91
C GLY A 136 -10.30 -15.89 -5.72
N VAL A 137 -10.74 -17.06 -5.23
CA VAL A 137 -12.15 -17.33 -4.90
C VAL A 137 -12.67 -16.36 -3.85
N LEU A 138 -11.93 -16.18 -2.75
CA LEU A 138 -12.31 -15.24 -1.68
C LEU A 138 -12.36 -13.80 -2.18
N TYR A 139 -11.36 -13.39 -2.96
CA TYR A 139 -11.33 -12.04 -3.54
C TYR A 139 -12.52 -11.80 -4.47
N GLY A 140 -12.87 -12.78 -5.30
CA GLY A 140 -14.06 -12.70 -6.16
C GLY A 140 -15.32 -12.46 -5.35
N VAL A 141 -15.54 -13.22 -4.27
CA VAL A 141 -16.71 -13.06 -3.40
C VAL A 141 -16.70 -11.68 -2.71
N TYR A 142 -15.59 -11.29 -2.06
CA TYR A 142 -15.58 -10.02 -1.32
C TYR A 142 -15.61 -8.80 -2.23
N GLN A 143 -14.98 -8.84 -3.41
CA GLN A 143 -15.06 -7.77 -4.40
C GLN A 143 -16.47 -7.66 -5.03
N PHE A 144 -17.15 -8.79 -5.25
CA PHE A 144 -18.56 -8.78 -5.66
C PHE A 144 -19.44 -8.12 -4.59
N LEU A 145 -19.29 -8.52 -3.33
CA LEU A 145 -20.02 -7.94 -2.21
C LEU A 145 -19.74 -6.44 -2.04
N GLU A 146 -18.50 -6.03 -2.24
CA GLU A 146 -18.11 -4.61 -2.16
C GLU A 146 -18.72 -3.79 -3.28
N LYS A 147 -18.62 -4.27 -4.53
CA LYS A 147 -19.00 -3.50 -5.72
C LYS A 147 -20.51 -3.54 -6.01
N TYR A 148 -21.15 -4.70 -5.82
CA TYR A 148 -22.55 -4.91 -6.19
C TYR A 148 -23.53 -4.93 -5.03
N ALA A 149 -23.06 -5.29 -3.83
CA ALA A 149 -23.90 -5.29 -2.63
C ALA A 149 -23.57 -4.13 -1.66
N GLY A 150 -22.58 -3.30 -1.98
CA GLY A 150 -22.25 -2.08 -1.27
C GLY A 150 -21.59 -2.28 0.10
N PHE A 151 -21.01 -3.47 0.36
CA PHE A 151 -20.30 -3.72 1.61
C PHE A 151 -18.94 -3.00 1.66
N ARG A 152 -18.53 -2.62 2.87
CA ARG A 152 -17.21 -2.06 3.17
C ARG A 152 -16.70 -2.66 4.47
N TYR A 153 -15.44 -3.09 4.48
CA TYR A 153 -14.77 -3.76 5.60
C TYR A 153 -13.66 -2.85 6.12
N TYR A 154 -13.99 -1.86 6.98
CA TYR A 154 -13.06 -0.80 7.40
C TYR A 154 -12.07 -1.26 8.48
N THR A 155 -12.58 -1.89 9.55
CA THR A 155 -11.79 -2.51 10.63
C THR A 155 -12.41 -3.85 11.02
N ALA A 156 -11.77 -4.59 11.93
CA ALA A 156 -12.29 -5.88 12.39
C ALA A 156 -13.72 -5.80 12.96
N ASP A 157 -14.06 -4.66 13.58
CA ASP A 157 -15.32 -4.39 14.26
C ASP A 157 -16.22 -3.35 13.54
N LEU A 158 -15.79 -2.84 12.40
CA LEU A 158 -16.52 -1.84 11.62
C LEU A 158 -16.69 -2.25 10.17
N GLU A 159 -17.88 -2.70 9.84
CA GLU A 159 -18.33 -2.88 8.46
C GLU A 159 -19.63 -2.11 8.21
N THR A 160 -19.83 -1.69 6.98
CA THR A 160 -21.08 -1.04 6.54
C THR A 160 -21.57 -1.63 5.22
N TYR A 161 -22.78 -1.35 4.86
CA TYR A 161 -23.31 -1.63 3.53
C TYR A 161 -24.40 -0.61 3.16
N THR A 162 -24.60 -0.42 1.85
CA THR A 162 -25.68 0.43 1.33
C THR A 162 -27.01 -0.33 1.32
N ASN A 163 -28.14 0.37 1.25
CA ASN A 163 -29.46 -0.23 1.14
C ASN A 163 -29.90 -0.46 -0.32
N ASP A 164 -29.03 -0.18 -1.30
CA ASP A 164 -29.33 -0.35 -2.72
C ASP A 164 -29.56 -1.81 -3.06
N ASP A 165 -30.39 -2.07 -4.07
CA ASP A 165 -30.61 -3.41 -4.58
C ASP A 165 -29.33 -4.02 -5.16
N VAL A 166 -29.18 -5.33 -5.06
CA VAL A 166 -28.11 -6.07 -5.73
C VAL A 166 -28.57 -6.42 -7.15
N VAL A 167 -27.97 -5.76 -8.13
CA VAL A 167 -28.35 -5.88 -9.55
C VAL A 167 -27.23 -6.55 -10.34
N ILE A 168 -27.55 -7.65 -11.00
CA ILE A 168 -26.60 -8.46 -11.79
C ILE A 168 -26.74 -8.13 -13.27
N PRO A 169 -25.71 -7.67 -13.97
CA PRO A 169 -25.69 -7.54 -15.42
C PRO A 169 -25.46 -8.90 -16.10
N ASP A 170 -25.82 -9.00 -17.39
CA ASP A 170 -25.47 -10.13 -18.22
C ASP A 170 -24.02 -10.04 -18.72
N GLY A 171 -23.33 -11.18 -18.81
CA GLY A 171 -21.94 -11.27 -19.28
C GLY A 171 -20.90 -11.24 -18.15
N VAL A 172 -19.73 -10.66 -18.40
CA VAL A 172 -18.67 -10.49 -17.38
C VAL A 172 -19.10 -9.42 -16.39
N VAL A 173 -19.32 -9.83 -15.15
CA VAL A 173 -19.73 -8.95 -14.05
C VAL A 173 -18.54 -8.23 -13.47
N LEU A 174 -17.45 -8.97 -13.22
CA LEU A 174 -16.21 -8.46 -12.63
C LEU A 174 -15.06 -9.43 -12.92
N GLU A 175 -13.91 -8.89 -13.27
CA GLU A 175 -12.66 -9.66 -13.37
C GLU A 175 -11.51 -8.86 -12.78
N HIS A 176 -10.54 -9.55 -12.20
CA HIS A 176 -9.36 -8.90 -11.65
C HIS A 176 -8.17 -9.86 -11.54
N THR A 177 -7.01 -9.38 -11.97
CA THR A 177 -5.71 -10.02 -11.72
C THR A 177 -4.82 -9.01 -10.99
N PRO A 178 -4.51 -9.23 -9.71
CA PRO A 178 -3.76 -8.25 -8.95
C PRO A 178 -2.30 -8.15 -9.43
N ALA A 179 -1.85 -6.94 -9.75
CA ALA A 179 -0.45 -6.66 -10.12
C ALA A 179 0.52 -7.01 -8.96
N ILE A 180 0.07 -6.84 -7.72
CA ILE A 180 0.83 -7.19 -6.52
C ILE A 180 0.24 -8.49 -5.95
N GLY A 181 0.84 -9.63 -6.30
CA GLY A 181 0.35 -10.97 -5.94
C GLY A 181 0.50 -11.29 -4.45
N SER A 182 1.59 -10.86 -3.81
CA SER A 182 1.87 -11.14 -2.40
C SER A 182 1.85 -9.86 -1.57
N ARG A 183 0.97 -9.84 -0.56
CA ARG A 183 0.62 -8.65 0.20
C ARG A 183 0.72 -8.91 1.69
N ARG A 184 1.74 -8.35 2.33
CA ARG A 184 1.93 -8.33 3.78
C ARG A 184 1.72 -6.92 4.30
N LEU A 185 1.09 -6.81 5.45
CA LEU A 185 0.91 -5.54 6.12
C LEU A 185 1.08 -5.74 7.63
N THR A 186 1.88 -4.92 8.29
CA THR A 186 2.14 -5.06 9.73
C THR A 186 1.59 -3.87 10.50
N TRP A 187 0.29 -3.65 10.38
CA TRP A 187 -0.49 -2.78 11.26
C TRP A 187 -1.30 -3.64 12.23
N TYR A 188 -1.56 -3.11 13.42
CA TYR A 188 -2.27 -3.83 14.49
C TYR A 188 -3.61 -4.42 14.03
N THR A 189 -4.39 -3.65 13.26
CA THR A 189 -5.67 -4.08 12.68
C THR A 189 -5.58 -5.41 11.91
N VAL A 190 -4.46 -5.68 11.25
CA VAL A 190 -4.22 -6.92 10.49
C VAL A 190 -4.09 -8.13 11.41
N TYR A 191 -3.50 -7.95 12.59
CA TYR A 191 -3.32 -9.01 13.58
C TYR A 191 -4.53 -9.18 14.51
N ASP A 192 -5.40 -8.19 14.55
CA ASP A 192 -6.63 -8.20 15.36
C ASP A 192 -7.65 -9.19 14.78
N SER A 193 -7.73 -9.31 13.44
CA SER A 193 -8.61 -10.27 12.76
C SER A 193 -8.02 -10.80 11.45
N MET A 194 -7.81 -12.11 11.40
CA MET A 194 -7.37 -12.80 10.17
C MET A 194 -8.46 -12.77 9.08
N GLU A 195 -9.73 -12.82 9.47
CA GLU A 195 -10.88 -12.71 8.57
C GLU A 195 -10.91 -11.32 7.90
N TRP A 196 -10.72 -10.26 8.69
CA TRP A 196 -10.61 -8.91 8.16
C TRP A 196 -9.43 -8.77 7.19
N ALA A 197 -8.29 -9.32 7.57
CA ALA A 197 -7.08 -9.30 6.73
C ALA A 197 -7.31 -10.00 5.39
N ALA A 198 -7.95 -11.18 5.39
CA ALA A 198 -8.29 -11.93 4.18
C ALA A 198 -9.30 -11.17 3.30
N LYS A 199 -10.35 -10.56 3.89
CA LYS A 199 -11.33 -9.71 3.19
C LYS A 199 -10.68 -8.53 2.47
N ASN A 200 -9.63 -7.97 3.06
CA ASN A 200 -8.87 -6.85 2.52
C ASN A 200 -7.60 -7.26 1.74
N GLY A 201 -7.48 -8.54 1.40
CA GLY A 201 -6.46 -9.03 0.48
C GLY A 201 -5.05 -9.20 1.04
N VAL A 202 -4.84 -9.07 2.36
CA VAL A 202 -3.57 -9.46 3.00
C VAL A 202 -3.44 -10.98 2.93
N ASN A 203 -2.32 -11.50 2.43
CA ASN A 203 -2.22 -12.92 2.11
C ASN A 203 -0.92 -13.61 2.53
N PHE A 204 -0.02 -12.92 3.27
CA PHE A 204 1.10 -13.61 3.91
C PHE A 204 1.61 -12.88 5.16
N GLY A 205 2.40 -13.59 5.97
CA GLY A 205 3.08 -13.08 7.16
C GLY A 205 2.21 -13.00 8.42
N ILE A 206 0.99 -13.50 8.39
CA ILE A 206 0.04 -13.53 9.52
C ILE A 206 -0.50 -14.95 9.83
N GLY A 207 0.01 -15.96 9.14
CA GLY A 207 -0.38 -17.36 9.41
C GLY A 207 -1.79 -17.72 8.95
N LEU A 208 -2.28 -17.14 7.84
CA LEU A 208 -3.61 -17.43 7.30
C LEU A 208 -3.83 -18.93 7.10
N PRO A 209 -4.91 -19.51 7.67
CA PRO A 209 -5.27 -20.88 7.43
C PRO A 209 -5.81 -21.08 5.99
N GLU A 210 -5.83 -22.33 5.51
CA GLU A 210 -6.37 -22.67 4.18
C GLU A 210 -7.81 -22.19 3.99
N LEU A 211 -8.63 -22.24 5.05
CA LEU A 211 -10.00 -21.73 5.05
C LEU A 211 -10.10 -20.26 4.59
N LEU A 212 -9.10 -19.46 4.94
CA LEU A 212 -8.99 -18.04 4.56
C LEU A 212 -8.04 -17.82 3.36
N GLY A 213 -7.86 -18.82 2.52
CA GLY A 213 -7.07 -18.76 1.31
C GLY A 213 -5.60 -19.20 1.47
N GLY A 214 -5.12 -19.41 2.70
CA GLY A 214 -3.73 -19.75 2.97
C GLY A 214 -2.74 -18.62 2.69
N GLN A 215 -1.45 -18.87 2.89
CA GLN A 215 -0.38 -17.89 2.66
C GLN A 215 0.17 -17.98 1.23
N SER A 216 0.37 -16.83 0.55
CA SER A 216 1.05 -16.77 -0.75
C SER A 216 2.54 -17.03 -0.62
N LEU A 217 3.19 -16.49 0.41
CA LEU A 217 4.60 -16.67 0.72
C LEU A 217 4.77 -17.24 2.13
N ASN A 218 5.53 -18.32 2.25
CA ASN A 218 5.86 -18.96 3.51
C ASN A 218 7.39 -19.06 3.69
N TYR A 219 7.95 -18.15 4.47
CA TYR A 219 9.38 -18.09 4.82
C TYR A 219 9.76 -18.99 6.01
N GLY A 220 8.78 -19.55 6.73
CA GLY A 220 9.07 -20.12 8.05
C GLY A 220 9.81 -19.12 8.94
N ASN A 221 10.99 -19.51 9.44
CA ASN A 221 11.85 -18.66 10.24
C ASN A 221 12.91 -17.88 9.42
N LEU A 222 12.92 -18.04 8.09
CA LEU A 222 13.94 -17.46 7.20
C LEU A 222 13.43 -16.23 6.47
N PHE A 223 13.00 -15.18 7.21
CA PHE A 223 12.42 -13.97 6.60
C PHE A 223 13.45 -12.87 6.31
N VAL A 224 14.39 -12.58 7.23
CA VAL A 224 15.31 -11.45 7.11
C VAL A 224 16.57 -11.65 7.94
N HIS A 225 17.70 -11.05 7.53
CA HIS A 225 19.01 -11.09 8.21
C HIS A 225 19.51 -12.51 8.49
N THR A 226 19.29 -13.41 7.54
CA THR A 226 19.45 -14.85 7.71
C THR A 226 20.88 -15.35 7.51
N ILE A 227 21.78 -14.56 6.91
CA ILE A 227 23.12 -15.04 6.57
C ILE A 227 23.92 -15.52 7.80
N ALA A 228 23.79 -14.83 8.95
CA ALA A 228 24.52 -15.17 10.15
C ALA A 228 24.13 -16.56 10.71
N PRO A 229 22.86 -16.89 10.96
CA PRO A 229 22.46 -18.25 11.34
C PRO A 229 22.76 -19.27 10.25
N LEU A 230 22.66 -18.92 8.96
CA LEU A 230 22.94 -19.83 7.85
C LEU A 230 24.44 -20.21 7.75
N VAL A 231 25.36 -19.35 8.12
CA VAL A 231 26.80 -19.70 8.22
C VAL A 231 27.18 -20.33 9.57
N GLY A 232 26.17 -20.57 10.47
CA GLY A 232 26.39 -21.27 11.74
C GLY A 232 26.86 -20.39 12.89
N THR A 233 26.72 -19.06 12.78
CA THR A 233 27.03 -18.14 13.88
C THR A 233 25.83 -18.00 14.82
N LYS A 234 26.08 -17.97 16.16
CA LYS A 234 24.99 -17.89 17.14
C LYS A 234 24.51 -16.48 17.36
N TYR A 235 23.17 -16.32 17.41
CA TYR A 235 22.50 -15.11 17.88
C TYR A 235 22.46 -15.08 19.43
N PRO A 236 22.52 -13.92 20.14
CA PRO A 236 22.44 -12.54 19.69
C PRO A 236 23.81 -11.86 19.55
N TYR A 237 23.84 -10.91 18.68
CA TYR A 237 25.01 -10.14 18.26
C TYR A 237 25.65 -9.26 19.31
N PRO A 238 26.89 -9.49 19.74
CA PRO A 238 27.81 -8.39 19.88
C PRO A 238 29.01 -8.43 18.94
N THR A 239 29.16 -9.49 18.16
CA THR A 239 30.37 -9.71 17.36
C THR A 239 30.16 -9.76 15.85
N TYR A 240 28.94 -9.53 15.35
CA TYR A 240 28.58 -9.69 13.93
C TYR A 240 28.33 -8.36 13.23
N ALA A 241 29.19 -7.39 13.49
CA ALA A 241 29.18 -6.14 12.75
C ALA A 241 29.56 -6.32 11.26
N THR A 242 29.90 -7.54 10.82
CA THR A 242 30.32 -7.82 9.45
C THR A 242 29.55 -8.98 8.84
N ASN A 243 29.23 -8.83 7.55
CA ASN A 243 28.73 -9.94 6.75
C ASN A 243 29.88 -10.92 6.44
N PRO A 244 29.61 -12.23 6.30
CA PRO A 244 30.64 -13.22 6.01
C PRO A 244 31.24 -13.03 4.61
N CYS A 245 32.38 -13.68 4.35
CA CYS A 245 32.94 -13.71 3.01
C CYS A 245 32.08 -14.57 2.08
N LEU A 246 31.45 -13.93 1.09
CA LEU A 246 30.56 -14.61 0.14
C LEU A 246 31.31 -15.27 -1.04
N THR A 247 32.63 -15.05 -1.13
CA THR A 247 33.51 -15.75 -2.10
C THR A 247 34.24 -16.93 -1.48
N ASP A 248 34.00 -17.21 -0.18
CA ASP A 248 34.54 -18.36 0.52
C ASP A 248 33.70 -19.61 0.22
N PRO A 249 34.30 -20.69 -0.35
CA PRO A 249 33.60 -21.93 -0.65
C PRO A 249 33.02 -22.62 0.59
N ASP A 250 33.66 -22.51 1.77
CA ASP A 250 33.18 -23.17 2.99
C ASP A 250 31.91 -22.47 3.50
N ASN A 251 31.84 -21.14 3.42
CA ASN A 251 30.61 -20.40 3.73
C ASN A 251 29.48 -20.76 2.77
N PHE A 252 29.78 -20.87 1.47
CA PHE A 252 28.79 -21.30 0.47
C PHE A 252 28.22 -22.70 0.80
N ASN A 253 29.11 -23.66 1.01
CA ASN A 253 28.71 -25.04 1.32
C ASN A 253 27.89 -25.14 2.62
N THR A 254 28.27 -24.35 3.63
CA THR A 254 27.58 -24.32 4.93
C THR A 254 26.16 -23.74 4.77
N VAL A 255 26.03 -22.60 4.08
CA VAL A 255 24.72 -21.97 3.81
C VAL A 255 23.81 -22.92 3.02
N LEU A 256 24.33 -23.53 1.96
CA LEU A 256 23.57 -24.45 1.12
C LEU A 256 23.09 -25.69 1.93
N ALA A 257 23.96 -26.26 2.75
CA ALA A 257 23.62 -27.43 3.59
C ALA A 257 22.54 -27.05 4.64
N ASN A 258 22.65 -25.88 5.27
CA ASN A 258 21.66 -25.43 6.25
C ASN A 258 20.31 -25.09 5.60
N LEU A 259 20.30 -24.50 4.40
CA LEU A 259 19.05 -24.26 3.65
C LEU A 259 18.37 -25.57 3.26
N ARG A 260 19.12 -26.58 2.77
CA ARG A 260 18.56 -27.90 2.46
C ARG A 260 17.93 -28.55 3.69
N LYS A 261 18.61 -28.47 4.84
CA LYS A 261 18.08 -28.97 6.10
C LYS A 261 16.78 -28.29 6.53
N GLU A 262 16.69 -26.95 6.35
CA GLU A 262 15.45 -26.21 6.66
C GLU A 262 14.31 -26.60 5.71
N LEU A 263 14.59 -26.76 4.41
CA LEU A 263 13.58 -27.16 3.41
C LEU A 263 13.10 -28.61 3.66
N GLU A 264 13.99 -29.53 4.03
CA GLU A 264 13.63 -30.90 4.41
C GLU A 264 12.75 -30.94 5.66
N ALA A 265 13.06 -30.08 6.66
CA ALA A 265 12.29 -30.00 7.90
C ALA A 265 10.93 -29.30 7.72
N ASN A 266 10.81 -28.43 6.75
CA ASN A 266 9.65 -27.58 6.50
C ASN A 266 9.24 -27.62 5.01
N PRO A 267 8.62 -28.69 4.53
CA PRO A 267 8.34 -28.91 3.10
C PRO A 267 7.33 -27.91 2.50
N ASN A 268 6.64 -27.14 3.33
CA ASN A 268 5.69 -26.10 2.89
C ASN A 268 6.34 -24.73 2.66
N LEU A 269 7.67 -24.60 2.81
CA LEU A 269 8.36 -23.37 2.45
C LEU A 269 8.38 -23.21 0.93
N ASN A 270 7.92 -22.06 0.44
CA ASN A 270 8.00 -21.70 -0.98
C ASN A 270 8.96 -20.54 -1.24
N ILE A 271 9.48 -19.93 -0.18
CA ILE A 271 10.47 -18.85 -0.23
C ILE A 271 11.43 -18.95 0.97
N VAL A 272 12.71 -18.68 0.72
CA VAL A 272 13.73 -18.58 1.77
C VAL A 272 14.56 -17.32 1.54
N SER A 273 14.88 -16.59 2.62
CA SER A 273 15.76 -15.43 2.50
C SER A 273 17.22 -15.83 2.73
N VAL A 274 18.09 -15.34 1.84
CA VAL A 274 19.54 -15.34 1.99
C VAL A 274 19.97 -13.88 1.98
N SER A 275 19.89 -13.24 3.14
CA SER A 275 20.01 -11.78 3.25
C SER A 275 21.06 -11.37 4.28
N GLN A 276 21.70 -10.23 4.01
CA GLN A 276 22.73 -9.63 4.86
C GLN A 276 22.21 -9.32 6.28
N THR A 277 23.17 -9.20 7.20
CA THR A 277 22.89 -8.69 8.55
C THR A 277 22.44 -7.23 8.49
N ASP A 278 21.89 -6.71 9.60
CA ASP A 278 21.48 -5.30 9.68
C ASP A 278 22.66 -4.31 9.82
N TYR A 279 23.85 -4.70 9.38
CA TYR A 279 25.07 -3.89 9.40
C TYR A 279 25.60 -3.67 7.99
N GLU A 280 26.20 -2.50 7.75
CA GLU A 280 26.75 -2.13 6.43
C GLU A 280 28.08 -2.80 6.10
N GLN A 281 28.80 -3.31 7.11
CA GLN A 281 30.12 -3.87 6.91
C GLN A 281 30.05 -5.18 6.13
N SER A 282 30.84 -5.23 5.06
CA SER A 282 31.00 -6.38 4.18
C SER A 282 32.41 -6.96 4.23
N CYS A 283 32.63 -8.14 3.65
CA CYS A 283 33.96 -8.68 3.48
C CYS A 283 34.75 -7.93 2.41
N TYR A 284 35.91 -7.41 2.76
CA TYR A 284 36.80 -6.67 1.84
C TYR A 284 38.00 -7.50 1.36
N CYS A 285 37.89 -8.85 1.35
CA CYS A 285 38.93 -9.69 0.78
C CYS A 285 39.11 -9.40 -0.74
N PRO A 286 40.28 -9.70 -1.35
CA PRO A 286 40.55 -9.37 -2.75
C PRO A 286 39.47 -9.85 -3.73
N ASN A 287 38.89 -11.04 -3.49
CA ASN A 287 37.84 -11.59 -4.36
C ASN A 287 36.53 -10.83 -4.26
N CYS A 288 36.05 -10.54 -3.03
CA CYS A 288 34.83 -9.74 -2.83
C CYS A 288 35.01 -8.33 -3.35
N ALA A 289 36.14 -7.70 -3.05
CA ALA A 289 36.46 -6.33 -3.50
C ALA A 289 36.49 -6.23 -5.03
N LYS A 290 37.07 -7.22 -5.72
CA LYS A 290 37.12 -7.27 -7.18
C LYS A 290 35.70 -7.28 -7.78
N ILE A 291 34.83 -8.17 -7.31
CA ILE A 291 33.43 -8.25 -7.81
C ILE A 291 32.70 -6.92 -7.51
N ALA A 292 32.87 -6.36 -6.31
CA ALA A 292 32.22 -5.10 -5.94
C ALA A 292 32.68 -3.94 -6.83
N GLU A 293 33.94 -3.87 -7.23
CA GLU A 293 34.49 -2.86 -8.15
C GLU A 293 33.94 -3.05 -9.58
N GLU A 294 33.96 -4.27 -10.09
CA GLU A 294 33.45 -4.62 -11.42
C GLU A 294 31.96 -4.30 -11.55
N GLU A 295 31.16 -4.65 -10.54
CA GLU A 295 29.71 -4.49 -10.52
C GLU A 295 29.22 -3.14 -9.94
N GLY A 296 30.12 -2.31 -9.44
CA GLY A 296 29.81 -0.96 -8.96
C GLY A 296 29.19 -0.91 -7.55
N GLY A 297 29.25 -2.02 -6.80
CA GLY A 297 28.77 -2.13 -5.44
C GLY A 297 28.71 -3.55 -4.91
N TYR A 298 28.44 -3.69 -3.60
CA TYR A 298 28.33 -5.00 -2.95
C TYR A 298 27.10 -5.80 -3.35
N SER A 299 26.09 -5.20 -3.98
CA SER A 299 24.98 -5.92 -4.60
C SER A 299 25.46 -6.98 -5.59
N GLY A 300 26.50 -6.68 -6.38
CA GLY A 300 27.13 -7.66 -7.28
C GLY A 300 27.67 -8.88 -6.57
N VAL A 301 28.31 -8.69 -5.42
CA VAL A 301 28.81 -9.81 -4.57
C VAL A 301 27.66 -10.66 -4.04
N TRP A 302 26.59 -10.00 -3.55
CA TRP A 302 25.40 -10.69 -3.02
C TRP A 302 24.66 -11.46 -4.11
N ILE A 303 24.38 -10.83 -5.24
CA ILE A 303 23.67 -11.50 -6.35
C ILE A 303 24.50 -12.66 -6.92
N THR A 304 25.81 -12.52 -7.01
CA THR A 304 26.69 -13.65 -7.39
C THR A 304 26.55 -14.84 -6.44
N PHE A 305 26.52 -14.60 -5.13
CA PHE A 305 26.39 -15.65 -4.13
C PHE A 305 24.97 -16.27 -4.16
N VAL A 306 23.93 -15.44 -4.16
CA VAL A 306 22.54 -15.89 -4.12
C VAL A 306 22.16 -16.63 -5.41
N ASN A 307 22.67 -16.21 -6.57
CA ASN A 307 22.48 -16.94 -7.82
C ASN A 307 23.02 -18.37 -7.75
N LYS A 308 24.25 -18.58 -7.20
CA LYS A 308 24.80 -19.93 -6.99
C LYS A 308 23.96 -20.77 -6.04
N ILE A 309 23.40 -20.18 -4.98
CA ILE A 309 22.47 -20.88 -4.08
C ILE A 309 21.20 -21.26 -4.87
N ALA A 310 20.65 -20.36 -5.67
CA ALA A 310 19.47 -20.62 -6.49
C ALA A 310 19.73 -21.75 -7.50
N GLU A 311 20.86 -21.70 -8.23
CA GLU A 311 21.28 -22.73 -9.19
C GLU A 311 21.35 -24.14 -8.56
N GLU A 312 21.76 -24.23 -7.30
CA GLU A 312 21.84 -25.52 -6.59
C GLU A 312 20.51 -25.98 -6.00
N LEU A 313 19.73 -25.07 -5.40
CA LEU A 313 18.47 -25.43 -4.74
C LEU A 313 17.35 -25.73 -5.75
N THR A 314 17.30 -25.02 -6.88
CA THR A 314 16.23 -25.20 -7.87
C THR A 314 16.33 -26.53 -8.63
N LYS A 315 17.44 -27.26 -8.52
CA LYS A 315 17.56 -28.65 -9.02
C LYS A 315 16.58 -29.60 -8.31
N ASP A 316 16.37 -29.39 -7.02
CA ASP A 316 15.50 -30.23 -6.19
C ASP A 316 14.16 -29.53 -5.88
N TYR A 317 14.14 -28.19 -5.88
CA TYR A 317 13.01 -27.33 -5.55
C TYR A 317 12.77 -26.28 -6.66
N PRO A 318 12.25 -26.68 -7.84
CA PRO A 318 12.23 -25.81 -9.05
C PRO A 318 11.41 -24.52 -8.89
N ASN A 319 10.43 -24.52 -8.00
CA ASN A 319 9.53 -23.35 -7.75
C ASN A 319 9.94 -22.55 -6.50
N LEU A 320 11.03 -22.92 -5.82
CA LEU A 320 11.49 -22.21 -4.63
C LEU A 320 11.97 -20.80 -5.01
N ILE A 321 11.51 -19.79 -4.29
CA ILE A 321 12.01 -18.42 -4.40
C ILE A 321 13.13 -18.20 -3.40
N ILE A 322 14.23 -17.62 -3.84
CA ILE A 322 15.35 -17.23 -2.98
C ILE A 322 15.36 -15.70 -2.86
N ASP A 323 14.99 -15.21 -1.69
CA ASP A 323 14.90 -13.80 -1.39
C ASP A 323 16.26 -13.23 -0.91
N THR A 324 16.57 -12.02 -1.33
CA THR A 324 17.71 -11.25 -0.81
C THR A 324 17.36 -9.77 -0.70
N LEU A 325 18.07 -9.03 0.17
CA LEU A 325 17.83 -7.61 0.36
C LEU A 325 18.66 -6.74 -0.58
N ALA A 326 18.03 -5.72 -1.15
CA ALA A 326 18.70 -4.53 -1.67
C ALA A 326 18.56 -3.41 -0.62
N TYR A 327 19.56 -3.29 0.26
CA TYR A 327 19.50 -2.50 1.48
C TYR A 327 20.86 -1.93 1.85
N LYS A 328 20.91 -0.66 2.22
CA LYS A 328 22.18 0.02 2.55
C LYS A 328 23.20 -0.12 1.41
N ASN A 329 24.37 -0.70 1.67
CA ASN A 329 25.45 -0.85 0.69
C ASN A 329 25.16 -1.82 -0.48
N THR A 330 24.04 -2.55 -0.44
CA THR A 330 23.58 -3.39 -1.55
C THR A 330 22.34 -2.84 -2.26
N GLN A 331 21.87 -1.62 -1.92
CA GLN A 331 20.65 -1.03 -2.47
C GLN A 331 20.75 -0.82 -3.98
N LYS A 332 21.90 -0.33 -4.46
CA LYS A 332 22.13 -0.05 -5.87
C LYS A 332 22.19 -1.35 -6.68
N ALA A 333 21.52 -1.40 -7.85
CA ALA A 333 21.60 -2.54 -8.75
C ALA A 333 23.02 -2.76 -9.30
N PRO A 334 23.48 -4.02 -9.50
CA PRO A 334 24.77 -4.32 -10.12
C PRO A 334 24.75 -3.94 -11.61
N LYS A 335 25.94 -3.74 -12.20
CA LYS A 335 26.09 -3.27 -13.58
C LYS A 335 25.78 -4.35 -14.62
N SER A 336 26.20 -5.58 -14.40
CA SER A 336 26.14 -6.65 -15.40
C SER A 336 25.49 -7.94 -14.93
N ILE A 337 25.62 -8.28 -13.65
CA ILE A 337 25.05 -9.50 -13.07
C ILE A 337 23.55 -9.33 -12.92
N LYS A 338 22.78 -10.30 -13.45
CA LYS A 338 21.33 -10.36 -13.27
C LYS A 338 20.96 -11.39 -12.21
N PRO A 339 19.92 -11.15 -11.42
CA PRO A 339 19.34 -12.17 -10.55
C PRO A 339 18.88 -13.40 -11.35
N HIS A 340 19.08 -14.60 -10.78
CA HIS A 340 18.50 -15.84 -11.31
C HIS A 340 16.96 -15.73 -11.33
N GLN A 341 16.28 -16.42 -12.24
CA GLN A 341 14.82 -16.35 -12.37
C GLN A 341 14.05 -16.65 -11.08
N ASN A 342 14.60 -17.48 -10.20
CA ASN A 342 14.03 -17.79 -8.88
C ASN A 342 14.54 -16.88 -7.76
N VAL A 343 15.36 -15.88 -8.07
CA VAL A 343 15.82 -14.90 -7.07
C VAL A 343 14.85 -13.72 -7.05
N CYS A 344 14.35 -13.38 -5.88
CA CYS A 344 13.66 -12.14 -5.66
C CYS A 344 14.55 -11.13 -4.93
N VAL A 345 14.44 -9.86 -5.32
CA VAL A 345 15.20 -8.77 -4.72
C VAL A 345 14.24 -7.88 -3.94
N ARG A 346 14.44 -7.78 -2.61
CA ARG A 346 13.62 -6.97 -1.71
C ARG A 346 14.31 -5.65 -1.42
N LEU A 347 13.79 -4.56 -2.04
CA LEU A 347 14.27 -3.21 -1.78
C LEU A 347 13.60 -2.65 -0.52
N CYS A 348 14.38 -1.91 0.28
CA CYS A 348 13.93 -1.28 1.52
C CYS A 348 13.94 0.24 1.37
N SER A 349 12.78 0.90 1.52
CA SER A 349 12.64 2.36 1.38
C SER A 349 13.04 3.15 2.64
N ILE A 350 13.76 2.54 3.59
CA ILE A 350 14.05 3.07 4.94
C ILE A 350 14.66 4.49 4.95
N THR A 351 15.41 4.85 3.92
CA THR A 351 16.08 6.16 3.80
C THR A 351 15.28 7.19 3.02
N CYS A 352 14.09 6.82 2.56
CA CYS A 352 13.25 7.69 1.75
C CYS A 352 12.62 8.83 2.55
N CYS A 353 12.10 9.80 1.82
CA CYS A 353 11.13 10.78 2.28
C CYS A 353 9.73 10.19 2.14
N PHE A 354 8.92 10.33 3.17
CA PHE A 354 7.56 9.79 3.22
C PHE A 354 6.46 10.86 3.07
N THR A 355 6.82 12.12 2.84
CA THR A 355 5.89 13.22 2.55
C THR A 355 5.88 13.65 1.08
N HIS A 356 6.79 13.09 0.27
CA HIS A 356 6.82 13.26 -1.18
C HIS A 356 6.77 11.89 -1.85
N ALA A 357 6.15 11.82 -3.02
CA ALA A 357 6.15 10.59 -3.80
C ALA A 357 7.59 10.14 -4.14
N ILE A 358 7.82 8.82 -4.20
CA ILE A 358 9.15 8.27 -4.48
C ILE A 358 9.70 8.73 -5.84
N ASN A 359 8.81 8.93 -6.81
CA ASN A 359 9.17 9.42 -8.15
C ASN A 359 9.01 10.94 -8.32
N ASP A 360 8.84 11.70 -7.24
CA ASP A 360 8.83 13.17 -7.31
C ASP A 360 10.22 13.69 -7.74
N PRO A 361 10.34 14.34 -8.90
CA PRO A 361 11.62 14.81 -9.43
C PRO A 361 12.27 15.90 -8.56
N ASN A 362 11.49 16.56 -7.70
CA ASN A 362 11.97 17.62 -6.81
C ASN A 362 12.44 17.07 -5.46
N CYS A 363 12.09 15.82 -5.11
CA CYS A 363 12.51 15.21 -3.87
C CYS A 363 13.94 14.63 -3.96
N THR A 364 14.93 15.39 -3.52
CA THR A 364 16.34 14.96 -3.55
C THR A 364 16.60 13.70 -2.71
N LYS A 365 15.83 13.49 -1.64
CA LYS A 365 15.96 12.32 -0.75
C LYS A 365 15.48 11.03 -1.42
N ASN A 366 14.41 11.10 -2.23
CA ASN A 366 13.84 9.94 -2.92
C ASN A 366 14.57 9.60 -4.23
N LYS A 367 15.31 10.56 -4.79
CA LYS A 367 15.94 10.41 -6.11
C LYS A 367 16.75 9.11 -6.25
N GLN A 368 17.63 8.83 -5.29
CA GLN A 368 18.49 7.64 -5.37
C GLN A 368 17.67 6.34 -5.32
N PHE A 369 16.69 6.24 -4.43
CA PHE A 369 15.84 5.06 -4.34
C PHE A 369 15.01 4.87 -5.62
N CYS A 370 14.48 5.95 -6.18
CA CYS A 370 13.77 5.94 -7.46
C CYS A 370 14.65 5.38 -8.58
N GLU A 371 15.88 5.89 -8.72
CA GLU A 371 16.86 5.42 -9.70
C GLU A 371 17.23 3.95 -9.49
N ASP A 372 17.42 3.52 -8.24
CA ASP A 372 17.77 2.14 -7.89
C ASP A 372 16.62 1.18 -8.22
N LEU A 373 15.37 1.52 -7.87
CA LEU A 373 14.21 0.70 -8.21
C LEU A 373 14.05 0.52 -9.73
N VAL A 374 14.15 1.61 -10.48
CA VAL A 374 14.10 1.57 -11.95
C VAL A 374 15.25 0.71 -12.53
N ALA A 375 16.44 0.77 -11.93
CA ALA A 375 17.58 -0.03 -12.36
C ALA A 375 17.37 -1.53 -12.07
N TRP A 376 16.86 -1.87 -10.88
CA TRP A 376 16.50 -3.24 -10.53
C TRP A 376 15.37 -3.79 -11.42
N GLY A 377 14.34 -2.99 -11.72
CA GLY A 377 13.24 -3.36 -12.61
C GLY A 377 13.67 -3.74 -14.04
N LYS A 378 14.85 -3.27 -14.50
CA LYS A 378 15.42 -3.65 -15.81
C LYS A 378 16.09 -5.02 -15.82
N ILE A 379 16.45 -5.55 -14.66
CA ILE A 379 17.26 -6.78 -14.56
C ILE A 379 16.61 -7.89 -13.73
N CYS A 380 15.51 -7.58 -13.02
CA CYS A 380 14.78 -8.50 -12.16
C CYS A 380 13.28 -8.33 -12.37
N ASN A 381 12.56 -9.43 -12.61
CA ASN A 381 11.09 -9.44 -12.76
C ASN A 381 10.38 -9.84 -11.46
N ASN A 382 11.12 -10.13 -10.39
CA ASN A 382 10.59 -10.52 -9.10
C ASN A 382 11.13 -9.58 -8.03
N ILE A 383 10.53 -8.38 -7.95
CA ILE A 383 10.92 -7.35 -6.99
C ILE A 383 9.90 -7.32 -5.88
N HIS A 384 10.41 -7.36 -4.66
CA HIS A 384 9.64 -7.11 -3.45
C HIS A 384 10.00 -5.74 -2.88
N ILE A 385 9.05 -5.06 -2.25
CA ILE A 385 9.31 -3.81 -1.53
C ILE A 385 9.03 -4.03 -0.04
N TRP A 386 10.01 -3.65 0.77
CA TRP A 386 9.80 -3.39 2.20
C TRP A 386 9.67 -1.88 2.36
N ASP A 387 8.44 -1.43 2.51
CA ASP A 387 8.11 -0.03 2.69
C ASP A 387 7.83 0.29 4.17
N TYR A 388 7.85 1.55 4.52
CA TYR A 388 7.65 2.04 5.90
C TYR A 388 6.54 3.09 5.88
N THR A 389 5.54 2.93 6.73
CA THR A 389 4.31 3.71 6.61
C THR A 389 3.93 4.49 7.85
N THR A 390 4.83 4.57 8.85
CA THR A 390 4.64 5.32 10.09
C THR A 390 5.98 5.83 10.63
N ASN A 391 5.93 6.67 11.65
CA ASN A 391 7.12 7.08 12.40
C ASN A 391 7.39 6.09 13.55
N PHE A 392 8.48 5.33 13.47
CA PHE A 392 8.80 4.26 14.42
C PHE A 392 9.30 4.77 15.79
N HIS A 393 9.77 6.00 15.87
CA HIS A 393 10.09 6.64 17.16
C HIS A 393 8.87 7.29 17.81
N TYR A 394 7.81 7.60 17.03
CA TYR A 394 6.65 8.37 17.47
C TYR A 394 5.37 7.87 16.79
N TYR A 395 4.93 6.63 17.10
CA TYR A 395 3.71 6.02 16.53
C TYR A 395 2.44 6.85 16.72
N ILE A 396 2.45 7.76 17.69
CA ILE A 396 1.33 8.63 18.04
C ILE A 396 1.43 10.02 17.36
N SER A 397 2.51 10.31 16.62
CA SER A 397 2.67 11.61 15.97
C SER A 397 2.02 11.63 14.59
N THR A 398 1.62 12.83 14.16
CA THR A 398 1.19 13.05 12.78
C THR A 398 2.27 12.59 11.80
N PHE A 399 1.89 11.71 10.86
CA PHE A 399 2.73 11.21 9.79
C PHE A 399 2.01 11.44 8.45
N ALA A 400 2.33 12.57 7.80
CA ALA A 400 1.57 13.11 6.68
C ALA A 400 1.95 12.42 5.34
N ASN A 401 1.64 11.10 5.22
CA ASN A 401 1.94 10.32 4.03
C ASN A 401 0.70 9.82 3.26
N LEU A 402 -0.51 10.13 3.74
CA LEU A 402 -1.74 9.62 3.12
C LEU A 402 -1.90 10.04 1.65
N ASP A 403 -1.40 11.21 1.28
CA ASP A 403 -1.50 11.72 -0.08
C ASP A 403 -0.52 11.06 -1.07
N VAL A 404 0.60 10.53 -0.58
CA VAL A 404 1.66 9.99 -1.44
C VAL A 404 1.63 8.47 -1.61
N ILE A 405 0.94 7.73 -0.71
CA ILE A 405 0.94 6.26 -0.76
C ILE A 405 0.33 5.71 -2.05
N ARG A 406 -0.66 6.39 -2.65
CA ARG A 406 -1.24 6.01 -3.94
C ARG A 406 -0.21 6.11 -5.07
N ALA A 407 0.46 7.25 -5.17
CA ALA A 407 1.49 7.47 -6.19
C ALA A 407 2.66 6.47 -6.04
N ASN A 408 3.07 6.20 -4.80
CA ASN A 408 4.12 5.24 -4.50
C ASN A 408 3.72 3.83 -4.91
N MET A 409 2.50 3.37 -4.56
CA MET A 409 2.03 2.04 -4.89
C MET A 409 1.95 1.81 -6.40
N ARG A 410 1.44 2.81 -7.14
CA ARG A 410 1.42 2.79 -8.60
C ARG A 410 2.83 2.70 -9.19
N PHE A 411 3.75 3.53 -8.70
CA PHE A 411 5.13 3.53 -9.15
C PHE A 411 5.83 2.19 -8.89
N PHE A 412 5.56 1.56 -7.76
CA PHE A 412 6.06 0.20 -7.46
C PHE A 412 5.54 -0.81 -8.49
N ALA A 413 4.24 -0.85 -8.73
CA ALA A 413 3.64 -1.78 -9.70
C ALA A 413 4.19 -1.56 -11.14
N GLU A 414 4.41 -0.32 -11.56
CA GLU A 414 5.01 0.04 -12.85
C GLU A 414 6.48 -0.38 -12.99
N ASN A 415 7.15 -0.79 -11.89
CA ASN A 415 8.55 -1.21 -11.86
C ASN A 415 8.74 -2.69 -11.45
N ASN A 416 7.83 -3.57 -11.86
CA ASN A 416 7.91 -5.04 -11.66
C ASN A 416 7.86 -5.47 -10.18
N VAL A 417 7.26 -4.67 -9.30
CA VAL A 417 7.04 -5.07 -7.92
C VAL A 417 5.84 -6.00 -7.86
N VAL A 418 6.09 -7.24 -7.43
CA VAL A 418 5.08 -8.31 -7.33
C VAL A 418 4.71 -8.64 -5.89
N SER A 419 5.45 -8.12 -4.92
CA SER A 419 5.18 -8.30 -3.49
C SER A 419 5.45 -7.02 -2.70
N MET A 420 4.56 -6.73 -1.77
CA MET A 420 4.63 -5.54 -0.92
C MET A 420 4.60 -5.91 0.56
N PHE A 421 5.44 -5.22 1.33
CA PHE A 421 5.47 -5.25 2.78
C PHE A 421 5.50 -3.82 3.34
N PRO A 422 4.38 -3.08 3.38
CA PRO A 422 4.27 -1.82 4.11
C PRO A 422 4.29 -2.06 5.62
N GLN A 423 5.43 -1.76 6.25
CA GLN A 423 5.59 -1.89 7.69
C GLN A 423 4.93 -0.72 8.42
N GLY A 424 4.13 -1.05 9.43
CA GLY A 424 3.47 -0.09 10.31
C GLY A 424 3.58 -0.49 11.79
N ASN A 425 2.74 0.10 12.64
CA ASN A 425 2.62 -0.25 14.04
C ASN A 425 1.82 -1.55 14.23
N SER A 426 2.51 -2.66 14.48
CA SER A 426 1.89 -3.96 14.78
C SER A 426 1.64 -4.21 16.27
N GLN A 427 2.04 -3.32 17.15
CA GLN A 427 2.14 -3.57 18.59
C GLN A 427 0.90 -3.12 19.39
N GLY A 428 0.05 -2.28 18.82
CA GLY A 428 -1.18 -1.81 19.46
C GLY A 428 -1.95 -0.84 18.59
N ALA A 429 -3.08 -0.36 19.11
CA ALA A 429 -3.93 0.62 18.44
C ALA A 429 -3.17 1.89 18.08
N SER A 430 -3.63 2.59 17.05
CA SER A 430 -3.00 3.84 16.60
C SER A 430 -3.57 5.05 17.37
N GLY A 431 -2.68 5.97 17.73
CA GLY A 431 -3.05 7.30 18.27
C GLY A 431 -3.10 8.39 17.20
N GLU A 432 -3.03 7.99 15.94
CA GLU A 432 -3.12 8.83 14.74
C GLU A 432 -4.07 8.17 13.71
N PHE A 433 -3.79 8.17 12.41
CA PHE A 433 -4.65 7.61 11.36
C PHE A 433 -4.23 6.20 10.88
N GLY A 434 -3.71 5.36 11.77
CA GLY A 434 -3.19 4.03 11.41
C GLY A 434 -4.23 3.09 10.82
N GLU A 435 -5.46 3.08 11.34
CA GLU A 435 -6.56 2.25 10.83
C GLU A 435 -6.99 2.69 9.42
N LEU A 436 -7.10 4.01 9.18
CA LEU A 436 -7.34 4.56 7.84
C LEU A 436 -6.21 4.17 6.87
N ARG A 437 -4.97 4.36 7.28
CA ARG A 437 -3.80 4.03 6.46
C ARG A 437 -3.76 2.54 6.13
N THR A 438 -4.06 1.69 7.09
CA THR A 438 -4.15 0.23 6.91
C THR A 438 -5.17 -0.12 5.84
N TYR A 439 -6.38 0.42 5.94
CA TYR A 439 -7.46 0.20 4.96
C TYR A 439 -7.06 0.66 3.56
N LEU A 440 -6.54 1.89 3.42
CA LEU A 440 -6.12 2.45 2.14
C LEU A 440 -4.96 1.66 1.51
N LEU A 441 -3.98 1.22 2.30
CA LEU A 441 -2.89 0.37 1.81
C LEU A 441 -3.41 -0.98 1.30
N CYS A 442 -4.40 -1.59 1.97
CA CYS A 442 -5.02 -2.81 1.49
C CYS A 442 -5.69 -2.60 0.12
N LYS A 443 -6.45 -1.52 -0.05
CA LYS A 443 -7.10 -1.19 -1.33
C LYS A 443 -6.08 -0.95 -2.45
N LEU A 444 -5.03 -0.19 -2.16
CA LEU A 444 -3.95 0.10 -3.12
C LEU A 444 -3.10 -1.13 -3.48
N MET A 445 -2.89 -2.06 -2.55
CA MET A 445 -2.19 -3.31 -2.86
C MET A 445 -3.04 -4.27 -3.71
N LEU A 446 -4.37 -4.20 -3.62
CA LEU A 446 -5.28 -4.93 -4.50
C LEU A 446 -5.34 -4.27 -5.88
N ASP A 447 -5.47 -2.95 -5.93
CA ASP A 447 -5.48 -2.17 -7.16
C ASP A 447 -4.53 -0.96 -7.09
N PRO A 448 -3.26 -1.12 -7.47
CA PRO A 448 -2.27 -0.04 -7.47
C PRO A 448 -2.55 1.03 -8.55
N TYR A 449 -3.43 0.73 -9.51
CA TYR A 449 -3.81 1.64 -10.59
C TYR A 449 -5.08 2.44 -10.29
N MET A 450 -5.64 2.28 -9.10
CA MET A 450 -6.76 3.06 -8.59
C MET A 450 -6.62 4.54 -8.93
N THR A 451 -7.68 5.15 -9.42
CA THR A 451 -7.70 6.58 -9.73
C THR A 451 -7.62 7.42 -8.46
N GLU A 452 -7.30 8.68 -8.62
CA GLU A 452 -7.26 9.61 -7.49
C GLU A 452 -8.65 9.81 -6.86
N GLU A 453 -9.68 9.88 -7.70
CA GLU A 453 -11.07 10.00 -7.27
C GLU A 453 -11.50 8.77 -6.44
N GLU A 454 -11.24 7.56 -6.92
CA GLU A 454 -11.53 6.32 -6.19
C GLU A 454 -10.79 6.26 -4.86
N TYR A 455 -9.52 6.66 -4.84
CA TYR A 455 -8.71 6.69 -3.62
C TYR A 455 -9.30 7.63 -2.56
N TYR A 456 -9.64 8.86 -2.94
CA TYR A 456 -10.24 9.80 -1.99
C TYR A 456 -11.68 9.42 -1.62
N ASN A 457 -12.44 8.78 -2.50
CA ASN A 457 -13.74 8.21 -2.13
C ASN A 457 -13.60 7.14 -1.05
N HIS A 458 -12.64 6.22 -1.17
CA HIS A 458 -12.33 5.24 -0.12
C HIS A 458 -11.92 5.91 1.20
N MET A 459 -11.12 6.98 1.15
CA MET A 459 -10.73 7.75 2.33
C MET A 459 -11.96 8.39 2.98
N ASP A 460 -12.80 9.08 2.24
CA ASP A 460 -13.97 9.80 2.75
C ASP A 460 -15.04 8.83 3.29
N GLU A 461 -15.28 7.70 2.61
CA GLU A 461 -16.16 6.63 3.11
C GLU A 461 -15.66 6.06 4.45
N PHE A 462 -14.35 5.79 4.55
CA PHE A 462 -13.75 5.35 5.81
C PHE A 462 -13.93 6.40 6.92
N LEU A 463 -13.55 7.64 6.64
CA LEU A 463 -13.62 8.73 7.62
C LEU A 463 -15.05 8.92 8.14
N LYS A 464 -16.04 8.88 7.25
CA LYS A 464 -17.45 9.00 7.60
C LYS A 464 -17.93 7.85 8.48
N ALA A 465 -17.59 6.62 8.14
CA ALA A 465 -17.98 5.45 8.92
C ALA A 465 -17.30 5.41 10.29
N TYR A 466 -16.02 5.82 10.35
CA TYR A 466 -15.18 5.68 11.53
C TYR A 466 -15.35 6.83 12.53
N TYR A 467 -15.55 8.08 12.03
CA TYR A 467 -15.63 9.28 12.88
C TYR A 467 -17.05 9.89 12.96
N GLY A 468 -18.05 9.29 12.31
CA GLY A 468 -19.42 9.81 12.29
C GLY A 468 -19.51 11.19 11.61
N ASP A 469 -20.50 12.00 11.98
CA ASP A 469 -20.77 13.29 11.31
C ASP A 469 -19.64 14.34 11.49
N GLY A 470 -18.69 14.07 12.40
CA GLY A 470 -17.49 14.90 12.60
C GLY A 470 -16.39 14.69 11.53
N TRP A 471 -16.51 13.72 10.65
CA TRP A 471 -15.49 13.27 9.72
C TRP A 471 -14.89 14.37 8.82
N MET A 472 -15.69 15.35 8.37
CA MET A 472 -15.23 16.42 7.49
C MET A 472 -14.16 17.30 8.15
N TYR A 473 -14.20 17.45 9.46
CA TYR A 473 -13.19 18.22 10.20
C TYR A 473 -11.89 17.44 10.37
N ILE A 474 -11.98 16.11 10.49
CA ILE A 474 -10.81 15.24 10.42
C ILE A 474 -10.18 15.29 9.02
N ARG A 475 -11.00 15.26 7.96
CA ARG A 475 -10.51 15.41 6.59
C ARG A 475 -9.77 16.73 6.38
N GLN A 476 -10.31 17.86 6.86
CA GLN A 476 -9.65 19.17 6.80
C GLN A 476 -8.32 19.18 7.59
N PHE A 477 -8.24 18.49 8.72
CA PHE A 477 -6.97 18.34 9.45
C PHE A 477 -5.94 17.54 8.62
N ILE A 478 -6.34 16.45 7.99
CA ILE A 478 -5.50 15.65 7.10
C ILE A 478 -5.00 16.50 5.94
N ASP A 479 -5.91 17.20 5.24
CA ASP A 479 -5.58 18.02 4.07
C ASP A 479 -4.60 19.14 4.46
N LYS A 480 -4.85 19.81 5.59
CA LYS A 480 -3.97 20.91 6.05
C LYS A 480 -2.59 20.41 6.49
N THR A 481 -2.51 19.30 7.21
CA THR A 481 -1.22 18.73 7.58
C THR A 481 -0.46 18.19 6.39
N THR A 482 -1.13 17.64 5.39
CA THR A 482 -0.54 17.25 4.10
C THR A 482 0.02 18.46 3.35
N GLU A 483 -0.74 19.54 3.22
CA GLU A 483 -0.30 20.81 2.60
C GLU A 483 0.96 21.35 3.29
N LEU A 484 0.96 21.43 4.62
CA LEU A 484 2.10 21.94 5.39
C LEU A 484 3.33 21.03 5.22
N ALA A 485 3.15 19.71 5.25
CA ALA A 485 4.23 18.75 5.09
C ALA A 485 4.83 18.78 3.68
N ALA A 486 4.01 18.89 2.64
CA ALA A 486 4.46 19.01 1.26
C ALA A 486 5.28 20.29 1.03
N ASN A 487 4.86 21.42 1.63
CA ASN A 487 5.58 22.70 1.56
C ASN A 487 6.82 22.71 2.46
N GLY A 488 6.81 22.01 3.58
CA GLY A 488 7.88 21.96 4.59
C GLY A 488 9.14 21.26 4.12
N GLY A 489 8.98 20.24 3.29
CA GLY A 489 10.06 19.34 2.88
C GLY A 489 11.18 19.94 2.04
N TYR A 490 11.07 21.17 1.64
CA TYR A 490 12.11 21.91 0.90
C TYR A 490 12.78 23.01 1.74
N LYS A 491 12.48 23.08 3.05
CA LYS A 491 13.03 24.13 3.93
C LYS A 491 14.41 23.75 4.43
N VAL A 492 15.31 24.71 4.34
CA VAL A 492 16.64 24.65 4.97
C VAL A 492 16.44 24.91 6.47
N ASN A 493 16.81 23.97 7.34
CA ASN A 493 16.90 24.24 8.76
C ASN A 493 17.95 25.34 8.96
N SER A 494 17.55 26.49 9.49
CA SER A 494 18.40 27.69 9.68
C SER A 494 19.54 27.50 10.70
N ASP A 495 19.59 26.36 11.41
CA ASP A 495 20.55 26.09 12.47
C ASP A 495 21.67 25.10 12.06
N GLU A 496 21.59 24.50 10.87
CA GLU A 496 22.69 23.69 10.32
C GLU A 496 23.37 24.43 9.16
N THR A 497 24.67 24.56 9.29
CA THR A 497 25.59 25.17 8.34
C THR A 497 25.16 25.04 6.88
N GLU A 498 25.11 26.20 6.21
CA GLU A 498 24.88 26.43 4.77
C GLU A 498 24.81 25.19 3.86
N GLY A 499 23.61 24.86 3.34
CA GLY A 499 23.50 24.26 2.03
C GLY A 499 22.80 22.93 1.88
N ALA A 500 22.28 22.27 2.91
CA ALA A 500 21.51 21.04 2.72
C ALA A 500 20.01 21.27 2.99
N ALA A 501 19.21 21.36 1.94
CA ALA A 501 17.77 21.26 2.05
C ALA A 501 17.41 19.88 2.61
N VAL A 502 16.86 19.80 3.81
CA VAL A 502 16.31 18.55 4.36
C VAL A 502 14.97 18.29 3.66
N CYS A 503 14.98 17.37 2.71
CA CYS A 503 13.77 16.98 2.00
C CYS A 503 12.96 16.01 2.86
N GLY A 504 11.78 16.43 3.29
CA GLY A 504 10.72 15.61 3.82
C GLY A 504 11.00 14.86 5.12
N GLN A 505 10.06 13.97 5.48
CA GLN A 505 10.04 13.23 6.73
C GLN A 505 10.60 11.82 6.57
N GLY A 506 11.61 11.47 7.39
CA GLY A 506 12.05 10.10 7.60
C GLY A 506 11.24 9.40 8.70
N ILE A 507 11.41 8.09 8.81
CA ILE A 507 10.65 7.23 9.73
C ILE A 507 11.08 7.33 11.20
N TYR A 508 12.15 8.06 11.50
CA TYR A 508 12.67 8.27 12.86
C TYR A 508 12.76 9.74 13.24
N ASP A 509 12.32 10.64 12.33
CA ASP A 509 12.47 12.07 12.51
C ASP A 509 11.55 12.60 13.61
N HIS A 510 11.97 13.69 14.25
CA HIS A 510 11.18 14.36 15.25
C HIS A 510 9.88 14.94 14.60
N PRO A 511 8.71 14.90 15.29
CA PRO A 511 7.44 15.36 14.73
C PRO A 511 7.43 16.78 14.17
N LEU A 512 8.28 17.67 14.72
CA LEU A 512 8.40 19.06 14.25
C LEU A 512 9.46 19.27 13.14
N THR A 513 9.95 18.19 12.52
CA THR A 513 11.00 18.31 11.48
C THR A 513 10.42 18.81 10.16
N VAL A 514 9.26 18.28 9.74
CA VAL A 514 8.65 18.60 8.44
C VAL A 514 7.67 19.75 8.57
N ILE A 515 6.72 19.64 9.47
CA ILE A 515 5.84 20.75 9.85
C ILE A 515 6.52 21.42 11.05
N THR A 516 7.00 22.64 10.86
CA THR A 516 7.78 23.35 11.87
C THR A 516 6.92 23.79 13.07
N LYS A 517 7.57 24.05 14.19
CA LYS A 517 6.92 24.63 15.37
C LYS A 517 6.10 25.88 15.01
N GLN A 518 6.65 26.78 14.18
CA GLN A 518 5.98 28.01 13.81
C GLN A 518 4.73 27.73 12.96
N GLU A 519 4.79 26.81 12.00
CA GLU A 519 3.62 26.44 11.18
C GLU A 519 2.50 25.83 12.02
N TYR A 520 2.84 25.00 13.02
CA TYR A 520 1.84 24.51 13.96
C TYR A 520 1.24 25.64 14.81
N LEU A 521 2.04 26.60 15.30
CA LEU A 521 1.56 27.77 16.05
C LEU A 521 0.66 28.65 15.20
N ASP A 522 1.01 28.89 13.94
CA ASP A 522 0.22 29.69 13.00
C ASP A 522 -1.15 29.05 12.66
N ASN A 523 -1.29 27.74 12.86
CA ASN A 523 -2.52 26.97 12.59
C ASN A 523 -3.15 26.39 13.87
N GLU A 524 -2.68 26.75 15.06
CA GLU A 524 -3.11 26.13 16.33
C GLU A 524 -4.62 26.33 16.59
N GLU A 525 -5.13 27.54 16.39
CA GLU A 525 -6.56 27.86 16.56
C GLU A 525 -7.43 27.04 15.58
N LEU A 526 -7.00 26.93 14.33
CA LEU A 526 -7.68 26.11 13.33
C LEU A 526 -7.73 24.65 13.75
N PHE A 527 -6.60 24.06 14.14
CA PHE A 527 -6.55 22.65 14.52
C PHE A 527 -7.37 22.35 15.79
N ASP A 528 -7.34 23.25 16.79
CA ASP A 528 -8.19 23.15 17.97
C ASP A 528 -9.68 23.19 17.62
N GLU A 529 -10.07 24.08 16.71
CA GLU A 529 -11.44 24.17 16.21
C GLU A 529 -11.88 22.90 15.48
N LEU A 530 -11.04 22.40 14.55
CA LEU A 530 -11.33 21.19 13.78
C LEU A 530 -11.54 19.96 14.69
N TRP A 531 -10.64 19.72 15.63
CA TRP A 531 -10.76 18.60 16.55
C TRP A 531 -11.94 18.75 17.52
N THR A 532 -12.23 19.97 17.99
CA THR A 532 -13.39 20.25 18.83
C THR A 532 -14.71 19.98 18.11
N LYS A 533 -14.83 20.41 16.85
CA LYS A 533 -16.02 20.14 16.02
C LYS A 533 -16.16 18.66 15.69
N ALA A 534 -15.04 17.98 15.40
CA ALA A 534 -15.04 16.55 15.16
C ALA A 534 -15.58 15.77 16.36
N GLU A 535 -15.10 16.07 17.57
CA GLU A 535 -15.59 15.42 18.80
C GLU A 535 -17.08 15.72 19.06
N LEU A 536 -17.50 16.97 18.86
CA LEU A 536 -18.89 17.40 19.11
C LEU A 536 -19.89 16.65 18.21
N LEU A 537 -19.52 16.36 16.98
CA LEU A 537 -20.40 15.78 15.97
C LEU A 537 -20.21 14.26 15.80
N ALA A 538 -19.22 13.66 16.47
CA ALA A 538 -18.90 12.24 16.30
C ALA A 538 -20.00 11.28 16.82
N GLY A 539 -20.91 11.74 17.69
CA GLY A 539 -21.92 10.89 18.28
C GLY A 539 -21.31 9.70 19.04
N ASP A 540 -21.74 8.49 18.73
CA ASP A 540 -21.21 7.25 19.31
C ASP A 540 -19.78 6.90 18.84
N ARG A 541 -19.23 7.65 17.87
CA ARG A 541 -17.85 7.51 17.36
C ARG A 541 -16.83 8.39 18.08
N VAL A 542 -17.21 9.10 19.13
CA VAL A 542 -16.36 10.09 19.82
C VAL A 542 -15.05 9.48 20.35
N GLU A 543 -15.05 8.24 20.78
CA GLU A 543 -13.84 7.58 21.29
C GLU A 543 -12.79 7.35 20.20
N TYR A 544 -13.21 7.08 18.96
CA TYR A 544 -12.29 7.01 17.80
C TYR A 544 -11.68 8.38 17.49
N VAL A 545 -12.50 9.46 17.57
CA VAL A 545 -12.00 10.84 17.40
C VAL A 545 -10.97 11.18 18.47
N LYS A 546 -11.28 10.94 19.76
CA LYS A 546 -10.36 11.19 20.88
C LYS A 546 -9.05 10.43 20.74
N ARG A 547 -9.10 9.17 20.27
CA ARG A 547 -7.90 8.35 20.05
C ARG A 547 -7.04 8.96 18.94
N SER A 548 -7.59 9.30 17.80
CA SER A 548 -6.83 9.91 16.69
C SER A 548 -6.37 11.33 16.99
N LYS A 549 -7.07 12.07 17.88
CA LYS A 549 -6.65 13.40 18.36
C LYS A 549 -5.38 13.35 19.21
N MET A 550 -4.96 12.19 19.71
CA MET A 550 -3.73 12.07 20.51
C MET A 550 -2.51 12.62 19.77
N GLN A 551 -2.47 12.50 18.41
CA GLN A 551 -1.44 13.12 17.59
C GLN A 551 -1.36 14.64 17.74
N TRP A 552 -2.51 15.32 17.81
CA TRP A 552 -2.58 16.76 18.00
C TRP A 552 -2.24 17.14 19.47
N ARG A 553 -2.73 16.38 20.44
CA ARG A 553 -2.38 16.57 21.87
C ARG A 553 -0.87 16.43 22.08
N LEU A 554 -0.24 15.44 21.46
CA LEU A 554 1.24 15.31 21.49
C LEU A 554 1.92 16.51 20.87
N THR A 555 1.50 16.96 19.72
CA THR A 555 2.05 18.15 19.05
C THR A 555 1.91 19.37 19.95
N LYS A 556 0.75 19.60 20.58
CA LYS A 556 0.55 20.70 21.53
C LYS A 556 1.50 20.65 22.72
N LEU A 557 1.85 19.47 23.21
CA LEU A 557 2.86 19.33 24.27
C LEU A 557 4.27 19.77 23.84
N TYR A 558 4.61 19.66 22.55
CA TYR A 558 5.85 20.24 22.01
C TYR A 558 5.75 21.75 21.82
N LEU A 559 4.58 22.30 21.55
CA LEU A 559 4.36 23.75 21.44
C LEU A 559 4.34 24.41 22.82
N HIS A 560 3.60 23.85 23.74
CA HIS A 560 3.28 24.34 25.09
C HIS A 560 3.45 23.21 26.13
N PRO A 561 4.66 22.95 26.63
CA PRO A 561 4.90 21.88 27.60
C PRO A 561 4.02 22.02 28.86
N ASN A 562 3.27 20.95 29.16
CA ASN A 562 2.37 20.85 30.30
C ASN A 562 2.45 19.45 30.92
N ALA A 563 2.92 19.32 32.15
CA ALA A 563 3.16 18.04 32.78
C ALA A 563 1.86 17.29 33.13
N GLU A 564 0.78 18.01 33.48
CA GLU A 564 -0.53 17.41 33.79
C GLU A 564 -1.16 16.82 32.50
N GLU A 565 -1.17 17.59 31.40
CA GLU A 565 -1.65 17.11 30.10
C GLU A 565 -0.80 15.95 29.57
N ALA A 566 0.52 15.99 29.79
CA ALA A 566 1.40 14.88 29.39
C ALA A 566 1.04 13.58 30.15
N GLN A 567 0.76 13.67 31.47
CA GLN A 567 0.31 12.51 32.23
C GLN A 567 -1.06 12.02 31.77
N GLN A 568 -1.99 12.94 31.50
CA GLN A 568 -3.32 12.59 31.02
C GLN A 568 -3.25 11.90 29.64
N LEU A 569 -2.44 12.41 28.73
CA LEU A 569 -2.22 11.75 27.42
C LEU A 569 -1.69 10.32 27.56
N ILE A 570 -0.77 10.10 28.51
CA ILE A 570 -0.22 8.76 28.79
C ILE A 570 -1.32 7.83 29.30
N ASP A 571 -2.14 8.31 30.24
CA ASP A 571 -3.21 7.50 30.85
C ASP A 571 -4.29 7.16 29.79
N ASP A 572 -4.67 8.11 28.97
CA ASP A 572 -5.61 7.91 27.86
C ASP A 572 -5.04 6.93 26.80
N ALA A 573 -3.76 7.07 26.42
CA ALA A 573 -3.11 6.16 25.49
C ALA A 573 -3.07 4.71 26.02
N LYS A 574 -2.77 4.53 27.31
CA LYS A 574 -2.83 3.21 27.96
C LYS A 574 -4.25 2.64 27.95
N ALA A 575 -5.24 3.44 28.30
CA ALA A 575 -6.64 3.02 28.33
C ALA A 575 -7.14 2.60 26.93
N ALA A 576 -6.67 3.27 25.88
CA ALA A 576 -7.01 3.00 24.49
C ALA A 576 -6.13 1.91 23.81
N GLY A 577 -5.16 1.31 24.54
CA GLY A 577 -4.24 0.34 23.96
C GLY A 577 -3.26 0.92 22.92
N VAL A 578 -3.05 2.23 22.93
CA VAL A 578 -2.16 2.94 22.01
C VAL A 578 -0.71 2.76 22.41
N VAL A 579 0.14 2.43 21.45
CA VAL A 579 1.57 2.20 21.61
C VAL A 579 2.35 3.43 21.17
N TRP A 580 3.37 3.78 21.95
CA TRP A 580 4.13 5.02 21.78
C TRP A 580 5.16 4.95 20.65
N LYS A 581 5.98 3.90 20.63
CA LYS A 581 7.06 3.69 19.66
C LYS A 581 7.40 2.21 19.52
N GLU A 582 8.17 1.89 18.49
CA GLU A 582 8.67 0.54 18.27
C GLU A 582 9.44 -0.02 19.47
N GLY A 583 9.15 -1.26 19.86
CA GLY A 583 9.79 -1.96 20.97
C GLY A 583 9.36 -1.52 22.37
N LEU A 584 8.47 -0.51 22.51
CA LEU A 584 7.89 -0.09 23.78
C LEU A 584 6.36 -0.20 23.73
N PRO A 585 5.80 -1.38 24.04
CA PRO A 585 4.36 -1.61 23.91
C PRO A 585 3.49 -0.77 24.85
N ASN A 586 4.07 -0.21 25.94
CA ASN A 586 3.33 0.65 26.85
C ASN A 586 4.19 1.85 27.29
N VAL A 587 3.68 3.05 27.13
CA VAL A 587 4.20 4.23 27.83
C VAL A 587 3.88 4.05 29.31
N GLN A 588 4.88 3.76 30.13
CA GLN A 588 4.65 3.43 31.53
C GLN A 588 4.68 4.62 32.48
N SER A 589 5.29 5.76 32.05
CA SER A 589 5.37 6.96 32.87
C SER A 589 5.73 8.20 32.05
N SER A 590 5.48 9.40 32.63
CA SER A 590 5.98 10.67 32.09
C SER A 590 7.51 10.69 31.95
N SER A 591 8.23 9.86 32.75
CA SER A 591 9.66 9.66 32.58
C SER A 591 10.04 8.90 31.32
N ASP A 592 9.11 8.13 30.71
CA ASP A 592 9.35 7.46 29.43
C ASP A 592 9.12 8.40 28.25
N LEU A 593 8.22 9.35 28.38
CA LEU A 593 8.13 10.51 27.48
C LEU A 593 9.38 11.38 27.59
N SER A 594 9.92 11.58 28.81
CA SER A 594 11.14 12.36 29.04
C SER A 594 12.42 11.66 28.60
N LYS A 595 12.42 10.34 28.47
CA LYS A 595 13.53 9.52 27.93
C LYS A 595 13.51 9.45 26.38
N SER A 596 12.43 9.88 25.74
CA SER A 596 12.52 10.33 24.34
C SER A 596 13.49 11.52 24.34
N PRO A 597 14.67 11.41 23.71
CA PRO A 597 15.77 12.38 23.94
C PRO A 597 15.42 13.83 23.58
N TYR A 598 14.20 14.10 23.12
CA TYR A 598 13.77 15.37 22.57
C TYR A 598 12.54 15.99 23.26
N TYR A 599 11.84 15.28 24.16
CA TYR A 599 10.62 15.80 24.75
C TYR A 599 10.84 17.08 25.59
N TRP A 600 11.99 17.17 26.31
CA TRP A 600 12.31 18.30 27.20
C TRP A 600 13.36 19.25 26.65
N SER A 601 14.06 18.91 25.58
CA SER A 601 15.14 19.76 25.03
C SER A 601 14.62 20.98 24.25
N TYR A 602 13.36 20.97 23.80
CA TYR A 602 12.72 22.10 23.14
C TYR A 602 11.97 23.06 24.07
N GLY A 603 11.86 22.73 25.34
CA GLY A 603 11.19 23.54 26.36
C GLY A 603 12.14 24.35 27.27
N LYS A 604 13.44 24.47 26.94
CA LYS A 604 14.39 25.30 27.69
C LYS A 604 14.93 26.42 26.83
#